data_ef88a2a318dad725780f0375cd007344
#
_entry.id   ef88a2a318dad725780f0375cd007344
#
_cell.length_a   1.000
_cell.length_b   1.000
_cell.length_c   1.000
_cell.angle_alpha   90.00
_cell.angle_beta   90.00
_cell.angle_gamma   90.00
#
_symmetry.space_group_name_H-M   'P 1'
#
loop_
_entity.id
_entity.type
_entity.pdbx_description
1 polymer ?
#
loop_
_entity_poly.entity_id
_entity_poly.type
_entity_poly.pdbx_seq_one_letter_code
_entity_poly.pdbx_strand_id
1 'polypeptide(L)'
;MNSICLVLTESKGTIKKDIYGHFSEHIGGVFYDGLWVGEDSPVPNIRGFRKSLVESFKKIKPPVLRWPGGCFAESYDWRDGIGERSKRPVTVNWWYNNDKRTEPNQVGTHEFVDFCRLVGAEP
;
A
#
# COMPACT_ATOMS: atom_id res chain seq x y z
N MET A 1 -30.57 18.08 25.05
CA MET A 1 -29.21 18.38 24.57
C MET A 1 -28.30 17.28 25.08
N ASN A 2 -27.61 16.55 24.22
CA ASN A 2 -26.67 15.51 24.66
C ASN A 2 -25.34 16.15 25.01
N SER A 3 -24.71 15.75 26.11
CA SER A 3 -23.39 16.24 26.53
C SER A 3 -22.42 15.07 26.64
N ILE A 4 -21.16 15.33 26.29
CA ILE A 4 -20.05 14.38 26.47
C ILE A 4 -19.13 15.01 27.52
N CYS A 5 -18.80 14.24 28.55
CA CYS A 5 -17.85 14.62 29.59
C CYS A 5 -16.57 13.83 29.44
N LEU A 6 -15.43 14.51 29.33
CA LEU A 6 -14.08 13.91 29.33
C LEU A 6 -13.45 14.06 30.72
N VAL A 7 -13.18 12.94 31.37
CA VAL A 7 -12.53 12.93 32.71
C VAL A 7 -11.03 12.67 32.48
N LEU A 8 -10.25 13.73 32.34
CA LEU A 8 -8.82 13.67 31.98
C LEU A 8 -7.94 12.99 33.03
N THR A 9 -8.39 12.91 34.28
CA THR A 9 -7.65 12.27 35.37
C THR A 9 -7.84 10.76 35.46
N GLU A 10 -8.79 10.21 34.69
CA GLU A 10 -9.10 8.79 34.69
C GLU A 10 -8.66 8.11 33.42
N SER A 11 -7.34 7.91 33.26
CA SER A 11 -6.83 7.15 32.11
C SER A 11 -7.30 5.68 32.16
N LYS A 12 -7.89 5.21 31.08
CA LYS A 12 -8.34 3.81 30.94
C LYS A 12 -7.34 2.95 30.17
N GLY A 13 -6.28 3.56 29.64
CA GLY A 13 -5.23 2.83 28.90
C GLY A 13 -4.52 3.73 27.88
N THR A 14 -3.67 3.10 27.09
CA THR A 14 -2.93 3.77 26.01
C THR A 14 -3.37 3.20 24.67
N ILE A 15 -3.75 4.07 23.74
CA ILE A 15 -4.03 3.68 22.36
C ILE A 15 -2.71 3.36 21.68
N LYS A 16 -2.58 2.13 21.17
CA LYS A 16 -1.40 1.73 20.39
C LYS A 16 -1.36 2.50 19.07
N LYS A 17 -0.18 2.96 18.70
CA LYS A 17 0.02 3.72 17.44
C LYS A 17 -0.44 2.95 16.20
N ASP A 18 -0.39 1.63 16.23
CA ASP A 18 -0.69 0.76 15.09
C ASP A 18 -2.14 0.87 14.62
N ILE A 19 -3.07 1.36 15.48
CA ILE A 19 -4.45 1.66 15.07
C ILE A 19 -4.52 2.74 13.97
N TYR A 20 -3.48 3.56 13.83
CA TYR A 20 -3.35 4.59 12.80
C TYR A 20 -2.64 4.07 11.53
N GLY A 21 -2.50 2.75 11.40
CA GLY A 21 -1.98 2.12 10.21
C GLY A 21 -2.85 2.36 8.99
N HIS A 22 -2.26 2.25 7.82
CA HIS A 22 -2.96 2.37 6.55
C HIS A 22 -3.07 1.01 5.86
N PHE A 23 -4.05 0.90 4.99
CA PHE A 23 -4.33 -0.27 4.20
C PHE A 23 -4.26 0.08 2.71
N SER A 24 -3.60 -0.78 1.94
CA SER A 24 -3.49 -0.63 0.50
C SER A 24 -3.88 -1.92 -0.21
N GLU A 25 -4.59 -1.81 -1.32
CA GLU A 25 -5.11 -2.94 -2.08
C GLU A 25 -4.87 -2.76 -3.58
N HIS A 26 -4.65 -3.86 -4.29
CA HIS A 26 -4.55 -3.89 -5.75
C HIS A 26 -5.92 -3.77 -6.42
N ILE A 27 -6.60 -2.64 -6.20
CA ILE A 27 -7.88 -2.30 -6.81
C ILE A 27 -7.78 -1.00 -7.59
N GLY A 28 -8.54 -0.88 -8.68
CA GLY A 28 -8.57 0.34 -9.50
C GLY A 28 -7.15 0.82 -9.83
N GLY A 29 -6.90 2.10 -9.72
CA GLY A 29 -5.60 2.74 -9.94
C GLY A 29 -4.80 2.99 -8.67
N VAL A 30 -5.00 2.23 -7.59
CA VAL A 30 -4.30 2.46 -6.31
C VAL A 30 -2.80 2.16 -6.45
N PHE A 31 -2.45 0.99 -7.01
CA PHE A 31 -1.05 0.64 -7.24
C PHE A 31 -0.56 1.13 -8.59
N TYR A 32 -1.03 0.51 -9.69
CA TYR A 32 -0.52 0.83 -11.02
C TYR A 32 -1.12 2.15 -11.52
N ASP A 33 -0.24 3.04 -12.02
CA ASP A 33 -0.51 4.43 -12.34
C ASP A 33 -0.88 5.33 -11.13
N GLY A 34 -1.04 4.74 -9.96
CA GLY A 34 -1.17 5.41 -8.68
C GLY A 34 0.14 5.48 -7.93
N LEU A 35 0.33 4.57 -6.98
CA LEU A 35 1.54 4.49 -6.15
C LEU A 35 2.78 4.05 -6.95
N TRP A 36 2.61 3.05 -7.81
CA TRP A 36 3.66 2.51 -8.67
C TRP A 36 3.52 3.04 -10.10
N VAL A 37 4.55 3.70 -10.58
CA VAL A 37 4.61 4.23 -11.94
C VAL A 37 5.68 3.55 -12.80
N GLY A 38 6.53 2.71 -12.18
CA GLY A 38 7.67 2.07 -12.82
C GLY A 38 8.95 2.91 -12.70
N GLU A 39 10.09 2.22 -12.70
CA GLU A 39 11.40 2.88 -12.53
C GLU A 39 11.76 3.75 -13.72
N ASP A 40 11.41 3.32 -14.93
CA ASP A 40 11.70 4.01 -16.20
C ASP A 40 10.63 5.03 -16.58
N SER A 41 9.64 5.28 -15.71
CA SER A 41 8.56 6.23 -15.96
C SER A 41 9.09 7.67 -16.03
N PRO A 42 8.57 8.51 -16.95
CA PRO A 42 8.83 9.96 -16.95
C PRO A 42 8.21 10.68 -15.74
N VAL A 43 7.29 10.02 -15.03
CA VAL A 43 6.72 10.55 -13.80
C VAL A 43 7.79 10.51 -12.69
N PRO A 44 8.03 11.62 -11.96
CA PRO A 44 8.99 11.63 -10.87
C PRO A 44 8.74 10.50 -9.88
N ASN A 45 9.73 9.63 -9.71
CA ASN A 45 9.61 8.44 -8.88
C ASN A 45 10.88 8.18 -8.04
N ILE A 46 10.74 7.31 -7.05
CA ILE A 46 11.82 6.77 -6.24
C ILE A 46 11.69 5.25 -6.31
N ARG A 47 12.58 4.60 -7.05
CA ARG A 47 12.54 3.15 -7.28
C ARG A 47 11.17 2.66 -7.81
N GLY A 48 10.60 3.39 -8.75
CA GLY A 48 9.29 3.09 -9.34
C GLY A 48 8.08 3.61 -8.57
N PHE A 49 8.24 4.02 -7.32
CA PHE A 49 7.16 4.63 -6.53
C PHE A 49 7.03 6.11 -6.81
N ARG A 50 5.82 6.58 -7.05
CA ARG A 50 5.53 7.99 -7.32
C ARG A 50 6.06 8.88 -6.19
N LYS A 51 7.01 9.78 -6.52
CA LYS A 51 7.72 10.61 -5.55
C LYS A 51 6.78 11.43 -4.66
N SER A 52 5.75 12.05 -5.24
CA SER A 52 4.81 12.87 -4.48
C SER A 52 4.04 12.06 -3.42
N LEU A 53 3.71 10.80 -3.71
CA LEU A 53 3.07 9.92 -2.72
C LEU A 53 4.05 9.49 -1.63
N VAL A 54 5.28 9.11 -1.98
CA VAL A 54 6.32 8.82 -0.98
C VAL A 54 6.51 10.01 -0.03
N GLU A 55 6.58 11.23 -0.56
CA GLU A 55 6.74 12.44 0.25
C GLU A 55 5.51 12.70 1.15
N SER A 56 4.30 12.43 0.66
CA SER A 56 3.07 12.55 1.43
C SER A 56 3.02 11.53 2.57
N PHE A 57 3.34 10.26 2.29
CA PHE A 57 3.40 9.22 3.31
C PHE A 57 4.45 9.51 4.38
N LYS A 58 5.61 10.06 4.01
CA LYS A 58 6.62 10.53 4.98
C LYS A 58 6.11 11.62 5.91
N LYS A 59 5.17 12.47 5.45
CA LYS A 59 4.53 13.51 6.30
C LYS A 59 3.48 12.91 7.23
N ILE A 60 2.66 11.97 6.71
CA ILE A 60 1.60 11.28 7.47
C ILE A 60 2.21 10.37 8.54
N LYS A 61 3.34 9.72 8.24
CA LYS A 61 4.06 8.79 9.13
C LYS A 61 3.17 7.64 9.62
N PRO A 62 2.56 6.86 8.72
CA PRO A 62 1.78 5.70 9.14
C PRO A 62 2.70 4.72 9.88
N PRO A 63 2.28 4.20 11.05
CA PRO A 63 3.11 3.28 11.82
C PRO A 63 3.25 1.92 11.14
N VAL A 64 2.18 1.46 10.50
CA VAL A 64 2.13 0.20 9.77
C VAL A 64 1.38 0.37 8.45
N LEU A 65 1.73 -0.44 7.46
CA LEU A 65 1.02 -0.54 6.19
C LEU A 65 0.64 -1.99 5.93
N ARG A 66 -0.63 -2.23 5.56
CA ARG A 66 -1.13 -3.55 5.18
C ARG A 66 -1.25 -3.66 3.66
N TRP A 67 -0.86 -4.82 3.13
CA TRP A 67 -0.88 -5.19 1.72
C TRP A 67 -1.10 -6.73 1.61
N PRO A 68 -1.57 -7.33 0.52
CA PRO A 68 -1.85 -6.76 -0.80
C PRO A 68 -3.29 -6.26 -0.96
N GLY A 69 -4.11 -6.39 0.03
CA GLY A 69 -5.48 -5.96 -0.01
C GLY A 69 -6.41 -6.76 0.90
N GLY A 70 -7.71 -6.61 0.66
CA GLY A 70 -8.78 -7.40 1.22
C GLY A 70 -9.28 -8.41 0.20
N CYS A 71 -10.18 -7.98 -0.70
CA CYS A 71 -10.75 -8.84 -1.74
C CYS A 71 -9.68 -9.37 -2.71
N PHE A 72 -8.70 -8.56 -3.08
CA PHE A 72 -7.61 -8.99 -3.94
C PHE A 72 -6.79 -10.12 -3.32
N ALA A 73 -6.56 -10.10 -2.00
CA ALA A 73 -5.76 -11.08 -1.30
C ALA A 73 -6.31 -12.52 -1.40
N GLU A 74 -7.63 -12.69 -1.61
CA GLU A 74 -8.25 -14.01 -1.71
C GLU A 74 -7.81 -14.80 -2.95
N SER A 75 -7.40 -14.10 -4.02
CA SER A 75 -6.95 -14.72 -5.28
C SER A 75 -5.49 -14.48 -5.61
N TYR A 76 -4.74 -13.83 -4.71
CA TYR A 76 -3.35 -13.47 -4.95
C TYR A 76 -2.37 -14.52 -4.41
N ASP A 77 -1.53 -15.04 -5.31
CA ASP A 77 -0.37 -15.85 -4.93
C ASP A 77 0.86 -14.93 -4.81
N TRP A 78 1.36 -14.74 -3.59
CA TRP A 78 2.53 -13.88 -3.34
C TRP A 78 3.79 -14.33 -4.09
N ARG A 79 3.87 -15.61 -4.48
CA ARG A 79 4.99 -16.16 -5.25
C ARG A 79 5.06 -15.58 -6.66
N ASP A 80 3.94 -15.15 -7.22
CA ASP A 80 3.89 -14.49 -8.53
C ASP A 80 4.54 -13.09 -8.48
N GLY A 81 4.58 -12.48 -7.30
CA GLY A 81 5.16 -11.15 -7.07
C GLY A 81 6.62 -11.15 -6.60
N ILE A 82 7.35 -12.27 -6.68
CA ILE A 82 8.76 -12.34 -6.29
C ILE A 82 9.67 -12.73 -7.47
N GLY A 83 10.97 -12.59 -7.28
CA GLY A 83 11.95 -12.83 -8.33
C GLY A 83 12.06 -11.68 -9.32
N GLU A 84 12.68 -11.94 -10.46
CA GLU A 84 12.92 -10.96 -11.52
C GLU A 84 11.60 -10.48 -12.14
N ARG A 85 11.32 -9.19 -12.10
CA ARG A 85 10.03 -8.61 -12.55
C ARG A 85 9.66 -8.96 -13.99
N SER A 86 10.64 -9.01 -14.88
CA SER A 86 10.42 -9.35 -16.30
C SER A 86 9.92 -10.80 -16.51
N LYS A 87 10.09 -11.66 -15.52
CA LYS A 87 9.70 -13.08 -15.56
C LYS A 87 8.45 -13.39 -14.75
N ARG A 88 7.90 -12.39 -14.05
CA ARG A 88 6.69 -12.58 -13.26
C ARG A 88 5.48 -12.79 -14.16
N PRO A 89 4.57 -13.71 -13.80
CA PRO A 89 3.37 -13.95 -14.60
C PRO A 89 2.45 -12.74 -14.59
N VAL A 90 1.69 -12.56 -15.67
CA VAL A 90 0.56 -11.64 -15.71
C VAL A 90 -0.68 -12.46 -15.39
N THR A 91 -1.37 -12.10 -14.31
CA THR A 91 -2.56 -12.80 -13.83
C THR A 91 -3.81 -11.95 -13.99
N VAL A 92 -4.98 -12.50 -13.65
CA VAL A 92 -6.25 -11.78 -13.71
C VAL A 92 -6.46 -11.03 -12.39
N ASN A 93 -6.82 -9.75 -12.50
CA ASN A 93 -7.26 -8.95 -11.36
C ASN A 93 -8.72 -8.54 -11.55
N TRP A 94 -9.62 -9.17 -10.78
CA TRP A 94 -11.06 -8.94 -10.85
C TRP A 94 -11.48 -7.58 -10.28
N TRP A 95 -10.59 -6.92 -9.54
CA TRP A 95 -10.86 -5.67 -8.81
C TRP A 95 -10.29 -4.43 -9.52
N TYR A 96 -9.81 -4.61 -10.75
CA TYR A 96 -9.33 -3.51 -11.57
C TYR A 96 -10.46 -2.93 -12.43
N ASN A 97 -10.67 -1.61 -12.35
CA ASN A 97 -11.80 -0.93 -13.00
C ASN A 97 -11.59 -0.58 -14.48
N ASN A 98 -10.62 -1.20 -15.14
CA ASN A 98 -10.41 -0.99 -16.56
C ASN A 98 -10.59 -2.29 -17.35
N ASP A 99 -10.66 -2.17 -18.67
CA ASP A 99 -10.86 -3.32 -19.57
C ASP A 99 -9.74 -4.34 -19.53
N LYS A 100 -8.60 -4.01 -18.91
CA LYS A 100 -7.42 -4.88 -18.88
C LYS A 100 -7.53 -6.00 -17.86
N ARG A 101 -8.20 -5.80 -16.76
CA ARG A 101 -8.36 -6.80 -15.66
C ARG A 101 -7.12 -7.66 -15.39
N THR A 102 -5.94 -7.05 -15.49
CA THR A 102 -4.67 -7.76 -15.38
C THR A 102 -3.88 -7.27 -14.18
N GLU A 103 -3.24 -8.21 -13.50
CA GLU A 103 -2.21 -7.97 -12.50
C GLU A 103 -0.85 -8.32 -13.10
N PRO A 104 -0.01 -7.33 -13.42
CA PRO A 104 1.31 -7.57 -14.01
C PRO A 104 2.36 -8.00 -12.97
N ASN A 105 2.01 -8.11 -11.70
CA ASN A 105 2.89 -8.50 -10.60
C ASN A 105 4.18 -7.67 -10.50
N GLN A 106 4.15 -6.41 -10.94
CA GLN A 106 5.31 -5.50 -10.86
C GLN A 106 5.59 -5.02 -9.45
N VAL A 107 4.55 -5.00 -8.60
CA VAL A 107 4.66 -4.72 -7.17
C VAL A 107 4.31 -5.99 -6.42
N GLY A 108 5.30 -6.62 -5.82
CA GLY A 108 5.15 -7.79 -4.97
C GLY A 108 5.66 -7.51 -3.56
N THR A 109 5.92 -8.57 -2.82
CA THR A 109 6.33 -8.48 -1.40
C THR A 109 7.56 -7.60 -1.21
N HIS A 110 8.59 -7.74 -2.06
CA HIS A 110 9.83 -6.99 -1.90
C HIS A 110 9.63 -5.50 -2.17
N GLU A 111 8.93 -5.16 -3.25
CA GLU A 111 8.60 -3.76 -3.57
C GLU A 111 7.75 -3.13 -2.47
N PHE A 112 6.77 -3.87 -1.92
CA PHE A 112 5.96 -3.37 -0.82
C PHE A 112 6.79 -3.09 0.44
N VAL A 113 7.67 -4.02 0.82
CA VAL A 113 8.58 -3.82 1.97
C VAL A 113 9.52 -2.64 1.72
N ASP A 114 10.04 -2.49 0.50
CA ASP A 114 10.86 -1.33 0.14
C ASP A 114 10.08 -0.01 0.23
N PHE A 115 8.82 0.00 -0.18
CA PHE A 115 7.95 1.17 0.03
C PHE A 115 7.78 1.50 1.51
N CYS A 116 7.49 0.49 2.35
CA CYS A 116 7.39 0.70 3.79
C CYS A 116 8.68 1.31 4.37
N ARG A 117 9.84 0.79 3.98
CA ARG A 117 11.15 1.34 4.40
C ARG A 117 11.36 2.78 3.91
N LEU A 118 10.95 3.08 2.67
CA LEU A 118 11.05 4.43 2.11
C LEU A 118 10.26 5.46 2.92
N VAL A 119 9.10 5.07 3.44
CA VAL A 119 8.19 5.98 4.17
C VAL A 119 8.33 5.89 5.69
N GLY A 120 9.11 4.93 6.19
CA GLY A 120 9.34 4.74 7.63
C GLY A 120 8.19 4.03 8.35
N ALA A 121 7.47 3.14 7.64
CA ALA A 121 6.39 2.31 8.18
C ALA A 121 6.85 0.85 8.35
N GLU A 122 6.20 0.12 9.26
CA GLU A 122 6.32 -1.33 9.34
C GLU A 122 5.37 -1.99 8.32
N PRO A 123 5.81 -3.07 7.62
CA PRO A 123 4.98 -3.84 6.70
C PRO A 123 4.08 -4.82 7.45
#